data_4a923f196bcfc0954c624c918bf0ffb2
#
_entry.id   4a923f196bcfc0954c624c918bf0ffb2
#
_cell.length_a   1.000
_cell.length_b   1.000
_cell.length_c   1.000
_cell.angle_alpha   90.00
_cell.angle_beta   90.00
_cell.angle_gamma   90.00
#
_symmetry.space_group_name_H-M   'P 1'
#
loop_
_entity.id
_entity.type
_entity.pdbx_description
1 polymer ?
#
loop_
_entity_poly.entity_id
_entity_poly.type
_entity_poly.pdbx_seq_one_letter_code
_entity_poly.pdbx_strand_id
1 'polypeptide(L)'
;MKYHPIDRNLFIKNRAKFTAQMKPKSVAVFNSNDIYPISADSTMPFAQHRDIFYLSGVDQEESILLLFPDAPYEHQREILFLRETNDHIAVWEGEKLTKERAFEVSGIKTVYWLTEFEKVLFELMTHSETIYINTNEHYRATVETETREARFVKWWKEKYPAHAVAKSNPILQRLRSVKENVELELIQKACDITEKGFRRVLSFVQPEVAEYEIEAEFAHEFLRNRSKGFAYTPIIASGNNANVLHYIENNQVCKAGDLILLDVAAEYANYSSDMTRTIPVSGRFTERQKAVYNAVLRVKNEATQMLTPGTLWKQYHVEVGKVMTS
;
A
#
# COMPACT_ATOMS: atom_id res chain seq x y z
N MET A 1 -14.00 2.67 -8.54
CA MET A 1 -12.88 3.21 -7.72
C MET A 1 -13.29 4.55 -7.12
N LYS A 2 -12.92 4.86 -5.87
CA LYS A 2 -13.25 6.15 -5.24
C LYS A 2 -12.34 7.30 -5.70
N TYR A 3 -11.08 7.02 -5.96
CA TYR A 3 -10.09 8.01 -6.42
C TYR A 3 -10.24 8.34 -7.91
N HIS A 4 -9.65 9.45 -8.33
CA HIS A 4 -9.63 9.86 -9.73
C HIS A 4 -8.71 8.97 -10.58
N PRO A 5 -8.98 8.79 -11.88
CA PRO A 5 -8.11 8.04 -12.77
C PRO A 5 -6.67 8.56 -12.72
N ILE A 6 -5.72 7.63 -12.71
CA ILE A 6 -4.28 7.91 -12.74
C ILE A 6 -3.83 7.86 -14.20
N ASP A 7 -2.89 8.72 -14.59
CA ASP A 7 -2.30 8.65 -15.93
C ASP A 7 -1.60 7.30 -16.13
N ARG A 8 -2.11 6.51 -17.08
CA ARG A 8 -1.57 5.18 -17.43
C ARG A 8 -0.10 5.19 -17.84
N ASN A 9 0.42 6.34 -18.27
CA ASN A 9 1.84 6.47 -18.63
C ASN A 9 2.76 6.18 -17.44
N LEU A 10 2.30 6.41 -16.20
CA LEU A 10 3.02 5.97 -15.00
C LEU A 10 3.27 4.46 -15.02
N PHE A 11 2.23 3.66 -15.26
CA PHE A 11 2.31 2.21 -15.23
C PHE A 11 3.10 1.63 -16.41
N ILE A 12 2.96 2.22 -17.60
CA ILE A 12 3.77 1.87 -18.78
C ILE A 12 5.25 2.09 -18.47
N LYS A 13 5.61 3.25 -17.91
CA LYS A 13 6.99 3.59 -17.56
C LYS A 13 7.53 2.66 -16.45
N ASN A 14 6.73 2.32 -15.46
CA ASN A 14 7.11 1.42 -14.38
C ASN A 14 7.40 0.00 -14.90
N ARG A 15 6.57 -0.53 -15.80
CA ARG A 15 6.82 -1.82 -16.46
C ARG A 15 8.09 -1.79 -17.30
N ALA A 16 8.28 -0.75 -18.10
CA ALA A 16 9.50 -0.59 -18.89
C ALA A 16 10.77 -0.58 -18.02
N LYS A 17 10.75 0.12 -16.89
CA LYS A 17 11.87 0.13 -15.94
C LYS A 17 12.09 -1.24 -15.27
N PHE A 18 11.02 -1.96 -14.98
CA PHE A 18 11.12 -3.29 -14.38
C PHE A 18 11.68 -4.30 -15.37
N THR A 19 11.12 -4.37 -16.58
CA THR A 19 11.53 -5.33 -17.63
C THR A 19 12.97 -5.10 -18.09
N ALA A 20 13.45 -3.85 -18.12
CA ALA A 20 14.85 -3.52 -18.43
C ALA A 20 15.87 -4.10 -17.42
N GLN A 21 15.43 -4.52 -16.24
CA GLN A 21 16.28 -5.14 -15.22
C GLN A 21 16.09 -6.65 -15.10
N MET A 22 15.19 -7.23 -15.88
CA MET A 22 15.03 -8.69 -15.94
C MET A 22 16.20 -9.35 -16.66
N LYS A 23 16.49 -10.60 -16.28
CA LYS A 23 17.42 -11.44 -17.04
C LYS A 23 16.83 -11.75 -18.41
N PRO A 24 17.66 -11.96 -19.43
CA PRO A 24 17.17 -12.46 -20.71
C PRO A 24 16.36 -13.76 -20.55
N LYS A 25 15.42 -13.99 -21.46
CA LYS A 25 14.51 -15.16 -21.49
C LYS A 25 13.79 -15.40 -20.16
N SER A 26 13.35 -14.33 -19.52
CA SER A 26 12.65 -14.40 -18.23
C SER A 26 11.21 -13.95 -18.33
N VAL A 27 10.31 -14.69 -17.67
CA VAL A 27 8.92 -14.32 -17.42
C VAL A 27 8.80 -13.78 -15.99
N ALA A 28 8.00 -12.73 -15.77
CA ALA A 28 7.61 -12.30 -14.45
C ALA A 28 6.10 -12.40 -14.29
N VAL A 29 5.65 -12.91 -13.14
CA VAL A 29 4.23 -13.07 -12.82
C VAL A 29 3.92 -12.38 -11.50
N PHE A 30 2.86 -11.56 -11.51
CA PHE A 30 2.36 -10.81 -10.36
C PHE A 30 0.89 -11.11 -10.16
N ASN A 31 0.53 -11.65 -9.01
CA ASN A 31 -0.86 -11.92 -8.65
C ASN A 31 -1.46 -10.78 -7.82
N SER A 32 -2.78 -10.58 -7.95
CA SER A 32 -3.56 -9.80 -6.99
C SER A 32 -3.56 -10.49 -5.63
N ASN A 33 -3.87 -9.74 -4.57
CA ASN A 33 -4.19 -10.34 -3.28
C ASN A 33 -5.46 -11.21 -3.34
N ASP A 34 -5.65 -12.03 -2.33
CA ASP A 34 -6.88 -12.79 -2.12
C ASP A 34 -8.04 -11.89 -1.68
N ILE A 35 -9.27 -12.34 -1.96
CA ILE A 35 -10.46 -11.91 -1.25
C ILE A 35 -10.52 -12.73 0.03
N TYR A 36 -10.43 -12.07 1.19
CA TYR A 36 -10.36 -12.76 2.47
C TYR A 36 -11.76 -12.99 3.04
N PRO A 37 -12.20 -14.23 3.25
CA PRO A 37 -13.53 -14.51 3.79
C PRO A 37 -13.60 -14.15 5.29
N ILE A 38 -14.74 -13.62 5.72
CA ILE A 38 -15.07 -13.40 7.14
C ILE A 38 -16.01 -14.50 7.61
N SER A 39 -17.20 -14.58 7.00
CA SER A 39 -18.24 -15.53 7.35
C SER A 39 -19.29 -15.58 6.25
N ALA A 40 -19.81 -16.76 5.93
CA ALA A 40 -20.77 -16.99 4.85
C ALA A 40 -20.25 -16.39 3.52
N ASP A 41 -20.96 -15.47 2.91
CA ASP A 41 -20.59 -14.74 1.70
C ASP A 41 -19.92 -13.39 1.97
N SER A 42 -19.71 -13.06 3.26
CA SER A 42 -19.06 -11.79 3.66
C SER A 42 -17.52 -11.89 3.58
N THR A 43 -16.91 -10.85 3.07
CA THR A 43 -15.45 -10.74 2.91
C THR A 43 -14.90 -9.46 3.51
N MET A 44 -13.62 -9.47 3.84
CA MET A 44 -12.91 -8.24 4.16
C MET A 44 -12.83 -7.33 2.93
N PRO A 45 -12.78 -6.00 3.10
CA PRO A 45 -12.56 -5.08 2.00
C PRO A 45 -11.29 -5.46 1.22
N PHE A 46 -11.42 -5.59 -0.10
CA PHE A 46 -10.29 -5.93 -0.94
C PHE A 46 -9.23 -4.81 -0.95
N ALA A 47 -7.98 -5.19 -0.75
CA ALA A 47 -6.80 -4.35 -0.92
C ALA A 47 -5.86 -4.98 -1.94
N GLN A 48 -5.54 -4.25 -3.00
CA GLN A 48 -4.67 -4.76 -4.05
C GLN A 48 -3.23 -4.92 -3.57
N HIS A 49 -2.55 -5.95 -4.06
CA HIS A 49 -1.10 -6.11 -3.87
C HIS A 49 -0.36 -4.92 -4.51
N ARG A 50 0.47 -4.25 -3.74
CA ARG A 50 1.07 -2.96 -4.13
C ARG A 50 1.97 -3.06 -5.38
N ASP A 51 2.57 -4.20 -5.63
CA ASP A 51 3.48 -4.38 -6.78
C ASP A 51 2.72 -4.57 -8.09
N ILE A 52 1.65 -5.36 -8.12
CA ILE A 52 0.82 -5.45 -9.33
C ILE A 52 0.14 -4.10 -9.61
N PHE A 53 -0.30 -3.38 -8.57
CA PHE A 53 -0.84 -2.04 -8.73
C PHE A 53 0.20 -1.07 -9.32
N TYR A 54 1.42 -1.05 -8.77
CA TYR A 54 2.54 -0.22 -9.24
C TYR A 54 2.87 -0.44 -10.72
N LEU A 55 2.74 -1.70 -11.18
CA LEU A 55 3.05 -2.08 -12.56
C LEU A 55 1.86 -1.93 -13.52
N SER A 56 0.61 -1.98 -13.06
CA SER A 56 -0.56 -2.06 -13.94
C SER A 56 -1.64 -1.00 -13.68
N GLY A 57 -1.72 -0.43 -12.49
CA GLY A 57 -2.84 0.41 -12.07
C GLY A 57 -4.15 -0.35 -11.83
N VAL A 58 -4.15 -1.66 -11.98
CA VAL A 58 -5.35 -2.49 -11.79
C VAL A 58 -5.63 -2.68 -10.30
N ASP A 59 -6.78 -2.21 -9.86
CA ASP A 59 -7.23 -2.27 -8.46
C ASP A 59 -8.48 -3.17 -8.37
N GLN A 60 -8.31 -4.41 -8.81
CA GLN A 60 -9.35 -5.43 -8.84
C GLN A 60 -8.77 -6.79 -8.43
N GLU A 61 -9.57 -7.53 -7.70
CA GLU A 61 -9.28 -8.91 -7.31
C GLU A 61 -9.16 -9.84 -8.54
N GLU A 62 -8.62 -11.02 -8.33
CA GLU A 62 -8.51 -12.07 -9.36
C GLU A 62 -7.88 -11.56 -10.66
N SER A 63 -6.83 -10.76 -10.53
CA SER A 63 -6.02 -10.26 -11.64
C SER A 63 -4.60 -10.81 -11.58
N ILE A 64 -4.00 -11.05 -12.74
CA ILE A 64 -2.60 -11.47 -12.90
C ILE A 64 -1.95 -10.63 -13.99
N LEU A 65 -0.77 -10.09 -13.69
CA LEU A 65 0.09 -9.44 -14.68
C LEU A 65 1.24 -10.37 -15.04
N LEU A 66 1.45 -10.58 -16.35
CA LEU A 66 2.56 -11.33 -16.89
C LEU A 66 3.40 -10.43 -17.79
N LEU A 67 4.72 -10.45 -17.58
CA LEU A 67 5.70 -9.69 -18.36
C LEU A 67 6.75 -10.64 -18.92
N PHE A 68 6.97 -10.61 -20.24
CA PHE A 68 7.99 -11.36 -20.93
C PHE A 68 8.62 -10.51 -22.04
N PRO A 69 9.62 -9.65 -21.75
CA PRO A 69 10.18 -8.71 -22.71
C PRO A 69 10.77 -9.37 -23.96
N ASP A 70 11.30 -10.59 -23.81
CA ASP A 70 11.92 -11.37 -24.92
C ASP A 70 10.93 -12.31 -25.62
N ALA A 71 9.62 -12.17 -25.37
CA ALA A 71 8.62 -13.00 -26.07
C ALA A 71 8.73 -12.84 -27.58
N PRO A 72 8.56 -13.95 -28.35
CA PRO A 72 8.67 -13.93 -29.81
C PRO A 72 7.73 -12.94 -30.49
N TYR A 73 6.52 -12.78 -29.93
CA TYR A 73 5.50 -11.90 -30.48
C TYR A 73 5.25 -10.71 -29.55
N GLU A 74 5.07 -9.52 -30.10
CA GLU A 74 4.87 -8.29 -29.33
C GLU A 74 3.68 -8.38 -28.36
N HIS A 75 2.57 -8.98 -28.78
CA HIS A 75 1.36 -9.13 -27.96
C HIS A 75 1.55 -10.05 -26.75
N GLN A 76 2.65 -10.80 -26.69
CA GLN A 76 3.00 -11.69 -25.57
C GLN A 76 3.93 -11.03 -24.54
N ARG A 77 4.41 -9.81 -24.80
CA ARG A 77 5.40 -9.15 -23.91
C ARG A 77 4.79 -8.58 -22.64
N GLU A 78 3.56 -8.10 -22.72
CA GLU A 78 2.79 -7.61 -21.59
C GLU A 78 1.37 -8.16 -21.68
N ILE A 79 0.96 -8.96 -20.71
CA ILE A 79 -0.35 -9.61 -20.70
C ILE A 79 -1.00 -9.39 -19.34
N LEU A 80 -2.25 -8.95 -19.36
CA LEU A 80 -3.09 -8.85 -18.17
C LEU A 80 -4.19 -9.90 -18.24
N PHE A 81 -4.37 -10.64 -17.15
CA PHE A 81 -5.46 -11.58 -16.98
C PHE A 81 -6.42 -11.04 -15.94
N LEU A 82 -7.71 -11.07 -16.26
CA LEU A 82 -8.77 -10.58 -15.40
C LEU A 82 -9.84 -11.65 -15.21
N ARG A 83 -10.50 -11.59 -14.06
CA ARG A 83 -11.74 -12.33 -13.85
C ARG A 83 -12.72 -11.96 -14.97
N GLU A 84 -13.32 -12.97 -15.60
CA GLU A 84 -14.36 -12.75 -16.61
C GLU A 84 -15.53 -11.99 -16.00
N THR A 85 -16.08 -11.05 -16.76
CA THR A 85 -17.28 -10.30 -16.38
C THR A 85 -18.36 -10.43 -17.44
N ASN A 86 -19.60 -10.40 -16.99
CA ASN A 86 -20.80 -10.41 -17.82
C ASN A 86 -21.95 -9.73 -17.07
N ASP A 87 -23.11 -9.55 -17.73
CA ASP A 87 -24.26 -8.86 -17.16
C ASP A 87 -24.78 -9.54 -15.90
N HIS A 88 -24.69 -10.87 -15.79
CA HIS A 88 -25.11 -11.60 -14.59
C HIS A 88 -24.22 -11.29 -13.40
N ILE A 89 -22.90 -11.29 -13.59
CA ILE A 89 -21.92 -10.92 -12.55
C ILE A 89 -22.13 -9.45 -12.14
N ALA A 90 -22.36 -8.57 -13.10
CA ALA A 90 -22.59 -7.15 -12.83
C ALA A 90 -23.82 -6.89 -11.95
N VAL A 91 -24.86 -7.69 -12.06
CA VAL A 91 -26.07 -7.60 -11.21
C VAL A 91 -25.77 -7.93 -9.74
N TRP A 92 -24.90 -8.93 -9.49
CA TRP A 92 -24.63 -9.40 -8.12
C TRP A 92 -23.43 -8.71 -7.46
N GLU A 93 -22.39 -8.43 -8.22
CA GLU A 93 -21.10 -7.99 -7.70
C GLU A 93 -20.70 -6.57 -8.17
N GLY A 94 -21.55 -5.93 -8.96
CA GLY A 94 -21.23 -4.67 -9.62
C GLY A 94 -20.32 -4.84 -10.84
N GLU A 95 -20.08 -3.72 -11.54
CA GLU A 95 -19.24 -3.71 -12.73
C GLU A 95 -17.77 -4.04 -12.40
N LYS A 96 -17.22 -5.03 -13.10
CA LYS A 96 -15.78 -5.35 -13.11
C LYS A 96 -15.11 -4.71 -14.34
N LEU A 97 -13.77 -4.71 -14.37
CA LEU A 97 -13.03 -4.20 -15.52
C LEU A 97 -13.31 -5.07 -16.76
N THR A 98 -13.77 -4.44 -17.84
CA THR A 98 -13.73 -5.03 -19.18
C THR A 98 -12.30 -4.97 -19.74
N LYS A 99 -12.05 -5.68 -20.84
CA LYS A 99 -10.73 -5.66 -21.49
C LYS A 99 -10.35 -4.25 -21.96
N GLU A 100 -11.32 -3.49 -22.46
CA GLU A 100 -11.15 -2.10 -22.93
C GLU A 100 -10.81 -1.17 -21.74
N ARG A 101 -11.58 -1.25 -20.66
CA ARG A 101 -11.31 -0.42 -19.46
C ARG A 101 -9.97 -0.79 -18.80
N ALA A 102 -9.58 -2.05 -18.84
CA ALA A 102 -8.28 -2.50 -18.36
C ALA A 102 -7.13 -1.90 -19.18
N PHE A 103 -7.29 -1.81 -20.51
CA PHE A 103 -6.35 -1.10 -21.37
C PHE A 103 -6.30 0.41 -21.06
N GLU A 104 -7.45 1.04 -20.83
CA GLU A 104 -7.49 2.46 -20.47
C GLU A 104 -6.72 2.75 -19.17
N VAL A 105 -6.84 1.87 -18.19
CA VAL A 105 -6.18 1.99 -16.89
C VAL A 105 -4.69 1.68 -16.98
N SER A 106 -4.31 0.58 -17.64
CA SER A 106 -2.95 0.02 -17.56
C SER A 106 -2.06 0.33 -18.77
N GLY A 107 -2.65 0.63 -19.91
CA GLY A 107 -1.97 0.71 -21.21
C GLY A 107 -1.57 -0.66 -21.79
N ILE A 108 -1.95 -1.78 -21.16
CA ILE A 108 -1.66 -3.14 -21.65
C ILE A 108 -2.67 -3.51 -22.72
N LYS A 109 -2.19 -3.77 -23.95
CA LYS A 109 -3.04 -4.09 -25.09
C LYS A 109 -3.60 -5.52 -25.07
N THR A 110 -2.84 -6.46 -24.52
CA THR A 110 -3.24 -7.87 -24.47
C THR A 110 -3.89 -8.19 -23.16
N VAL A 111 -5.20 -8.37 -23.17
CA VAL A 111 -5.99 -8.70 -21.99
C VAL A 111 -6.78 -9.97 -22.24
N TYR A 112 -6.56 -10.99 -21.43
CA TYR A 112 -7.26 -12.26 -21.43
C TYR A 112 -8.14 -12.42 -20.19
N TRP A 113 -9.08 -13.38 -20.27
CA TRP A 113 -9.78 -13.83 -19.07
C TRP A 113 -8.90 -14.78 -18.26
N LEU A 114 -9.10 -14.81 -16.96
CA LEU A 114 -8.25 -15.59 -16.05
C LEU A 114 -8.23 -17.10 -16.37
N THR A 115 -9.30 -17.62 -16.94
CA THR A 115 -9.43 -19.00 -17.42
C THR A 115 -8.41 -19.39 -18.49
N GLU A 116 -7.84 -18.40 -19.20
CA GLU A 116 -6.83 -18.61 -20.24
C GLU A 116 -5.40 -18.63 -19.68
N PHE A 117 -5.21 -18.27 -18.39
CA PHE A 117 -3.89 -18.03 -17.81
C PHE A 117 -2.95 -19.24 -17.92
N GLU A 118 -3.39 -20.43 -17.52
CA GLU A 118 -2.53 -21.62 -17.54
C GLU A 118 -2.07 -22.00 -18.95
N LYS A 119 -2.98 -21.90 -19.94
CA LYS A 119 -2.67 -22.19 -21.33
C LYS A 119 -1.64 -21.21 -21.89
N VAL A 120 -1.85 -19.91 -21.66
CA VAL A 120 -0.93 -18.86 -22.15
C VAL A 120 0.42 -18.94 -21.44
N LEU A 121 0.42 -19.14 -20.11
CA LEU A 121 1.67 -19.32 -19.36
C LEU A 121 2.44 -20.54 -19.88
N PHE A 122 1.78 -21.68 -20.10
CA PHE A 122 2.43 -22.89 -20.63
C PHE A 122 3.16 -22.62 -21.95
N GLU A 123 2.51 -21.93 -22.88
CA GLU A 123 3.12 -21.55 -24.16
C GLU A 123 4.37 -20.69 -23.94
N LEU A 124 4.29 -19.66 -23.10
CA LEU A 124 5.41 -18.75 -22.86
C LEU A 124 6.57 -19.42 -22.09
N MET A 125 6.27 -20.35 -21.20
CA MET A 125 7.28 -21.11 -20.48
C MET A 125 8.16 -21.97 -21.40
N THR A 126 7.66 -22.38 -22.57
CA THR A 126 8.48 -23.11 -23.56
C THR A 126 9.60 -22.24 -24.16
N HIS A 127 9.48 -20.93 -24.09
CA HIS A 127 10.45 -19.95 -24.60
C HIS A 127 11.27 -19.28 -23.52
N SER A 128 10.98 -19.55 -22.24
CA SER A 128 11.65 -18.93 -21.10
C SER A 128 12.60 -19.89 -20.39
N GLU A 129 13.57 -19.36 -19.68
CA GLU A 129 14.52 -20.11 -18.85
C GLU A 129 14.35 -19.79 -17.36
N THR A 130 13.80 -18.62 -17.04
CA THR A 130 13.69 -18.12 -15.66
C THR A 130 12.31 -17.52 -15.43
N ILE A 131 11.75 -17.73 -14.23
CA ILE A 131 10.57 -16.99 -13.75
C ILE A 131 10.95 -16.06 -12.61
N TYR A 132 10.47 -14.83 -12.68
CA TYR A 132 10.45 -13.89 -11.57
C TYR A 132 9.16 -14.07 -10.78
N ILE A 133 9.28 -14.39 -9.50
CA ILE A 133 8.17 -14.52 -8.56
C ILE A 133 8.15 -13.35 -7.59
N ASN A 134 6.98 -13.02 -7.06
CA ASN A 134 6.75 -11.85 -6.21
C ASN A 134 6.36 -12.26 -4.79
N THR A 135 7.27 -12.89 -4.06
CA THR A 135 7.04 -13.26 -2.65
C THR A 135 7.27 -12.06 -1.72
N ASN A 136 6.50 -11.99 -0.62
CA ASN A 136 6.73 -10.98 0.41
C ASN A 136 8.00 -11.32 1.20
N GLU A 137 9.05 -10.54 0.98
CA GLU A 137 10.37 -10.73 1.59
C GLU A 137 10.73 -9.66 2.62
N HIS A 138 9.75 -8.88 3.08
CA HIS A 138 9.98 -7.89 4.12
C HIS A 138 10.35 -8.59 5.44
N TYR A 139 11.45 -8.18 6.07
CA TYR A 139 12.00 -8.84 7.27
C TYR A 139 11.05 -8.83 8.50
N ARG A 140 10.04 -7.97 8.51
CA ARG A 140 8.97 -7.94 9.53
C ARG A 140 7.74 -8.75 9.13
N ALA A 141 7.71 -9.31 7.91
CA ALA A 141 6.56 -10.08 7.47
C ALA A 141 6.52 -11.43 8.18
N THR A 142 5.58 -11.58 9.10
CA THR A 142 5.19 -12.87 9.67
C THR A 142 3.83 -13.19 9.10
N VAL A 143 3.76 -14.07 8.10
CA VAL A 143 2.52 -14.44 7.42
C VAL A 143 2.25 -15.91 7.68
N GLU A 144 1.30 -16.20 8.55
CA GLU A 144 0.87 -17.58 8.85
C GLU A 144 -0.10 -18.10 7.79
N THR A 145 -0.88 -17.21 7.20
CA THR A 145 -1.84 -17.54 6.16
C THR A 145 -1.16 -17.71 4.80
N GLU A 146 -1.45 -18.81 4.11
CA GLU A 146 -0.93 -19.05 2.78
C GLU A 146 -1.55 -18.06 1.76
N THR A 147 -0.74 -17.17 1.24
CA THR A 147 -1.15 -16.15 0.27
C THR A 147 -1.31 -16.74 -1.13
N ARG A 148 -2.01 -16.02 -2.03
CA ARG A 148 -2.13 -16.39 -3.44
C ARG A 148 -0.77 -16.54 -4.12
N GLU A 149 0.18 -15.67 -3.82
CA GLU A 149 1.56 -15.80 -4.32
C GLU A 149 2.25 -17.07 -3.82
N ALA A 150 2.07 -17.44 -2.55
CA ALA A 150 2.65 -18.67 -2.01
C ALA A 150 2.07 -19.91 -2.70
N ARG A 151 0.74 -19.95 -2.91
CA ARG A 151 0.08 -21.04 -3.66
C ARG A 151 0.55 -21.09 -5.12
N PHE A 152 0.69 -19.93 -5.77
CA PHE A 152 1.22 -19.84 -7.11
C PHE A 152 2.65 -20.40 -7.21
N VAL A 153 3.53 -20.05 -6.27
CA VAL A 153 4.91 -20.53 -6.23
C VAL A 153 4.97 -22.07 -6.06
N LYS A 154 4.11 -22.64 -5.21
CA LYS A 154 4.02 -24.12 -5.03
C LYS A 154 3.59 -24.80 -6.33
N TRP A 155 2.46 -24.34 -6.89
CA TRP A 155 1.92 -24.85 -8.14
C TRP A 155 2.92 -24.73 -9.29
N TRP A 156 3.58 -23.58 -9.41
CA TRP A 156 4.56 -23.37 -10.47
C TRP A 156 5.78 -24.29 -10.34
N LYS A 157 6.35 -24.45 -9.15
CA LYS A 157 7.49 -25.35 -8.92
C LYS A 157 7.21 -26.80 -9.26
N GLU A 158 6.00 -27.25 -9.00
CA GLU A 158 5.56 -28.60 -9.34
C GLU A 158 5.45 -28.76 -10.87
N LYS A 159 4.88 -27.76 -11.55
CA LYS A 159 4.59 -27.81 -12.98
C LYS A 159 5.80 -27.56 -13.88
N TYR A 160 6.74 -26.72 -13.43
CA TYR A 160 7.91 -26.28 -14.21
C TYR A 160 9.24 -26.47 -13.47
N PRO A 161 9.60 -27.69 -13.05
CA PRO A 161 10.74 -27.94 -12.15
C PRO A 161 12.11 -27.64 -12.79
N ALA A 162 12.19 -27.58 -14.12
CA ALA A 162 13.44 -27.34 -14.85
C ALA A 162 13.77 -25.83 -15.02
N HIS A 163 12.86 -24.92 -14.68
CA HIS A 163 13.11 -23.48 -14.83
C HIS A 163 13.77 -22.90 -13.58
N ALA A 164 14.63 -21.92 -13.80
CA ALA A 164 15.25 -21.15 -12.72
C ALA A 164 14.25 -20.17 -12.10
N VAL A 165 14.44 -19.85 -10.82
CA VAL A 165 13.64 -18.87 -10.08
C VAL A 165 14.47 -17.63 -9.79
N ALA A 166 13.90 -16.46 -10.02
CA ALA A 166 14.44 -15.16 -9.64
C ALA A 166 13.43 -14.38 -8.78
N LYS A 167 13.93 -13.40 -8.03
CA LYS A 167 13.13 -12.55 -7.13
C LYS A 167 12.82 -11.22 -7.80
N SER A 168 11.54 -10.85 -7.86
CA SER A 168 11.11 -9.52 -8.34
C SER A 168 11.36 -8.42 -7.32
N ASN A 169 11.29 -8.77 -6.03
CA ASN A 169 11.35 -7.83 -4.91
C ASN A 169 12.57 -6.88 -4.94
N PRO A 170 13.85 -7.33 -5.18
CA PRO A 170 14.98 -6.42 -5.21
C PRO A 170 14.91 -5.35 -6.31
N ILE A 171 14.28 -5.68 -7.45
CA ILE A 171 14.06 -4.71 -8.53
C ILE A 171 12.99 -3.71 -8.11
N LEU A 172 11.85 -4.20 -7.63
CA LEU A 172 10.72 -3.36 -7.22
C LEU A 172 11.06 -2.43 -6.07
N GLN A 173 11.82 -2.89 -5.07
CA GLN A 173 12.30 -2.03 -3.98
C GLN A 173 13.10 -0.85 -4.49
N ARG A 174 14.06 -1.07 -5.41
CA ARG A 174 14.82 0.02 -6.01
C ARG A 174 13.95 0.99 -6.80
N LEU A 175 13.06 0.47 -7.64
CA LEU A 175 12.18 1.29 -8.47
C LEU A 175 11.22 2.12 -7.62
N ARG A 176 10.58 1.51 -6.63
CA ARG A 176 9.61 2.17 -5.74
C ARG A 176 10.25 3.12 -4.74
N SER A 177 11.57 3.01 -4.49
CA SER A 177 12.29 3.95 -3.62
C SER A 177 12.35 5.35 -4.22
N VAL A 178 12.42 5.48 -5.55
CA VAL A 178 12.45 6.77 -6.25
C VAL A 178 11.10 6.98 -6.92
N LYS A 179 10.36 7.99 -6.45
CA LYS A 179 9.00 8.28 -6.91
C LYS A 179 9.00 9.11 -8.18
N GLU A 180 8.07 8.81 -9.07
CA GLU A 180 7.70 9.69 -10.18
C GLU A 180 6.83 10.86 -9.70
N ASN A 181 6.77 11.95 -10.46
CA ASN A 181 5.98 13.12 -10.07
C ASN A 181 4.51 12.78 -9.80
N VAL A 182 3.91 11.92 -10.62
CA VAL A 182 2.52 11.44 -10.41
C VAL A 182 2.38 10.71 -9.07
N GLU A 183 3.35 9.91 -8.67
CA GLU A 183 3.33 9.24 -7.36
C GLU A 183 3.43 10.25 -6.21
N LEU A 184 4.25 11.30 -6.37
CA LEU A 184 4.34 12.39 -5.38
C LEU A 184 3.01 13.13 -5.22
N GLU A 185 2.30 13.39 -6.33
CA GLU A 185 0.96 14.00 -6.31
C GLU A 185 -0.06 13.12 -5.56
N LEU A 186 -0.01 11.80 -5.76
CA LEU A 186 -0.89 10.85 -5.07
C LEU A 186 -0.59 10.78 -3.57
N ILE A 187 0.69 10.76 -3.19
CA ILE A 187 1.13 10.80 -1.78
C ILE A 187 0.71 12.14 -1.15
N GLN A 188 0.93 13.26 -1.85
CA GLN A 188 0.50 14.57 -1.37
C GLN A 188 -1.00 14.61 -1.13
N LYS A 189 -1.79 14.02 -2.04
CA LYS A 189 -3.24 13.93 -1.86
C LYS A 189 -3.63 13.14 -0.62
N ALA A 190 -2.94 12.02 -0.34
CA ALA A 190 -3.14 11.27 0.90
C ALA A 190 -2.80 12.13 2.15
N CYS A 191 -1.70 12.89 2.09
CA CYS A 191 -1.31 13.83 3.16
C CYS A 191 -2.36 14.94 3.35
N ASP A 192 -2.87 15.54 2.28
CA ASP A 192 -3.90 16.58 2.34
C ASP A 192 -5.21 16.07 2.96
N ILE A 193 -5.58 14.82 2.67
CA ILE A 193 -6.76 14.18 3.28
C ILE A 193 -6.52 13.95 4.76
N THR A 194 -5.33 13.50 5.14
CA THR A 194 -4.93 13.30 6.53
C THR A 194 -4.94 14.62 7.30
N GLU A 195 -4.41 15.70 6.73
CA GLU A 195 -4.46 17.03 7.34
C GLU A 195 -5.89 17.47 7.63
N LYS A 196 -6.82 17.27 6.69
CA LYS A 196 -8.24 17.58 6.90
C LYS A 196 -8.82 16.78 8.07
N GLY A 197 -8.50 15.49 8.17
CA GLY A 197 -8.89 14.66 9.30
C GLY A 197 -8.38 15.20 10.62
N PHE A 198 -7.10 15.55 10.70
CA PHE A 198 -6.52 16.17 11.89
C PHE A 198 -7.18 17.50 12.27
N ARG A 199 -7.43 18.38 11.29
CA ARG A 199 -8.13 19.67 11.54
C ARG A 199 -9.52 19.45 12.13
N ARG A 200 -10.26 18.47 11.63
CA ARG A 200 -11.56 18.08 12.16
C ARG A 200 -11.47 17.58 13.58
N VAL A 201 -10.55 16.66 13.86
CA VAL A 201 -10.34 16.07 15.18
C VAL A 201 -9.86 17.10 16.20
N LEU A 202 -9.00 18.05 15.82
CA LEU A 202 -8.58 19.16 16.70
C LEU A 202 -9.75 20.01 17.21
N SER A 203 -10.84 20.08 16.46
CA SER A 203 -12.06 20.80 16.87
C SER A 203 -13.04 19.92 17.66
N PHE A 204 -12.84 18.62 17.66
CA PHE A 204 -13.74 17.63 18.27
C PHE A 204 -13.24 17.13 19.63
N VAL A 205 -11.93 16.94 19.80
CA VAL A 205 -11.32 16.39 21.02
C VAL A 205 -11.58 17.29 22.22
N GLN A 206 -12.19 16.69 23.27
CA GLN A 206 -12.41 17.31 24.57
C GLN A 206 -12.50 16.20 25.64
N PRO A 207 -12.46 16.53 26.94
CA PRO A 207 -12.71 15.56 27.99
C PRO A 207 -14.06 14.85 27.80
N GLU A 208 -14.13 13.58 28.19
CA GLU A 208 -15.29 12.66 28.13
C GLU A 208 -15.60 12.12 26.71
N VAL A 209 -14.88 12.52 25.68
CA VAL A 209 -14.94 11.89 24.35
C VAL A 209 -14.20 10.55 24.37
N ALA A 210 -14.76 9.51 23.76
CA ALA A 210 -14.08 8.23 23.64
C ALA A 210 -13.13 8.19 22.43
N GLU A 211 -12.08 7.38 22.52
CA GLU A 211 -11.07 7.22 21.46
C GLU A 211 -11.72 6.75 20.13
N TYR A 212 -12.71 5.84 20.17
CA TYR A 212 -13.44 5.38 18.98
C TYR A 212 -14.32 6.48 18.34
N GLU A 213 -14.77 7.47 19.10
CA GLU A 213 -15.50 8.61 18.52
C GLU A 213 -14.56 9.50 17.71
N ILE A 214 -13.31 9.64 18.17
CA ILE A 214 -12.25 10.33 17.43
C ILE A 214 -11.90 9.57 16.16
N GLU A 215 -11.86 8.23 16.22
CA GLU A 215 -11.66 7.37 15.04
C GLU A 215 -12.76 7.59 14.01
N ALA A 216 -14.02 7.68 14.45
CA ALA A 216 -15.16 7.94 13.57
C ALA A 216 -15.06 9.31 12.86
N GLU A 217 -14.53 10.33 13.53
CA GLU A 217 -14.31 11.66 12.93
C GLU A 217 -13.22 11.62 11.83
N PHE A 218 -12.13 10.89 12.05
CA PHE A 218 -11.14 10.63 11.00
C PHE A 218 -11.73 9.85 9.83
N ALA A 219 -12.44 8.75 10.11
CA ALA A 219 -13.05 7.90 9.08
C ALA A 219 -14.02 8.70 8.21
N HIS A 220 -14.87 9.53 8.82
CA HIS A 220 -15.79 10.41 8.10
C HIS A 220 -15.03 11.33 7.12
N GLU A 221 -13.97 12.00 7.60
CA GLU A 221 -13.23 12.96 6.77
C GLU A 221 -12.47 12.26 5.63
N PHE A 222 -11.90 11.08 5.88
CA PHE A 222 -11.20 10.30 4.87
C PHE A 222 -12.15 9.84 3.76
N LEU A 223 -13.26 9.24 4.13
CA LEU A 223 -14.24 8.70 3.17
C LEU A 223 -14.86 9.80 2.30
N ARG A 224 -15.23 10.95 2.87
CA ARG A 224 -15.80 12.07 2.10
C ARG A 224 -14.81 12.70 1.11
N ASN A 225 -13.50 12.53 1.35
CA ASN A 225 -12.44 13.01 0.46
C ASN A 225 -11.90 11.93 -0.49
N ARG A 226 -12.68 10.87 -0.78
CA ARG A 226 -12.38 9.81 -1.76
C ARG A 226 -11.28 8.83 -1.34
N SER A 227 -10.86 8.81 -0.09
CA SER A 227 -10.03 7.74 0.46
C SER A 227 -10.82 6.44 0.57
N LYS A 228 -10.16 5.29 0.52
CA LYS A 228 -10.76 4.01 0.92
C LYS A 228 -10.92 3.89 2.44
N GLY A 229 -10.15 4.68 3.19
CA GLY A 229 -10.10 4.68 4.64
C GLY A 229 -8.70 4.91 5.18
N PHE A 230 -8.41 4.29 6.30
CA PHE A 230 -7.10 4.36 6.95
C PHE A 230 -6.01 3.66 6.15
N ALA A 231 -4.82 4.26 6.12
CA ALA A 231 -3.63 3.68 5.48
C ALA A 231 -3.07 2.47 6.26
N TYR A 232 -3.28 2.47 7.57
CA TYR A 232 -2.96 1.42 8.54
C TYR A 232 -3.96 1.49 9.70
N THR A 233 -3.97 0.49 10.59
CA THR A 233 -4.83 0.48 11.78
C THR A 233 -4.53 1.73 12.62
N PRO A 234 -5.52 2.61 12.88
CA PRO A 234 -5.30 3.86 13.57
C PRO A 234 -4.92 3.64 15.04
N ILE A 235 -3.98 4.44 15.54
CA ILE A 235 -3.61 4.49 16.93
C ILE A 235 -4.15 5.79 17.51
N ILE A 236 -5.08 5.69 18.45
CA ILE A 236 -5.73 6.82 19.12
C ILE A 236 -5.61 6.55 20.62
N ALA A 237 -4.53 7.03 21.21
CA ALA A 237 -4.08 6.58 22.53
C ALA A 237 -4.08 7.73 23.54
N SER A 238 -5.06 7.75 24.46
CA SER A 238 -5.17 8.74 25.51
C SER A 238 -4.46 8.32 26.80
N GLY A 239 -3.89 9.28 27.53
CA GLY A 239 -3.24 9.06 28.82
C GLY A 239 -2.14 8.00 28.77
N ASN A 240 -2.22 6.97 29.60
CA ASN A 240 -1.22 5.91 29.67
C ASN A 240 -1.16 5.00 28.44
N ASN A 241 -2.22 4.94 27.64
CA ASN A 241 -2.25 4.15 26.41
C ASN A 241 -1.20 4.65 25.41
N ALA A 242 -0.86 5.94 25.43
CA ALA A 242 0.18 6.53 24.60
C ALA A 242 1.59 5.96 24.83
N ASN A 243 1.79 5.15 25.86
CA ASN A 243 3.04 4.43 26.09
C ASN A 243 3.10 3.06 25.41
N VAL A 244 2.00 2.62 24.77
CA VAL A 244 1.94 1.37 23.99
C VAL A 244 2.10 1.70 22.52
N LEU A 245 3.22 1.27 21.90
CA LEU A 245 3.59 1.67 20.53
C LEU A 245 2.55 1.28 19.47
N HIS A 246 1.91 0.13 19.60
CA HIS A 246 0.85 -0.32 18.70
C HIS A 246 -0.47 -0.52 19.44
N TYR A 247 -0.91 0.52 20.15
CA TYR A 247 -2.22 0.55 20.79
C TYR A 247 -3.31 0.73 19.74
N ILE A 248 -4.17 -0.26 19.58
CA ILE A 248 -5.21 -0.28 18.53
C ILE A 248 -6.63 -0.51 19.07
N GLU A 249 -6.77 -0.65 20.39
CA GLU A 249 -8.07 -0.91 21.02
C GLU A 249 -9.02 0.29 20.88
N ASN A 250 -8.49 1.51 20.97
CA ASN A 250 -9.22 2.77 20.79
C ASN A 250 -10.54 2.83 21.58
N ASN A 251 -10.57 2.31 22.81
CA ASN A 251 -11.82 2.08 23.55
C ASN A 251 -11.93 2.85 24.87
N GLN A 252 -10.96 3.70 25.20
CA GLN A 252 -10.96 4.45 26.45
C GLN A 252 -11.55 5.85 26.29
N VAL A 253 -12.02 6.40 27.41
CA VAL A 253 -12.51 7.77 27.48
C VAL A 253 -11.36 8.73 27.78
N CYS A 254 -11.23 9.78 26.99
CA CYS A 254 -10.25 10.83 27.15
C CYS A 254 -10.53 11.65 28.41
N LYS A 255 -9.56 11.78 29.33
CA LYS A 255 -9.73 12.49 30.60
C LYS A 255 -9.14 13.90 30.55
N ALA A 256 -9.72 14.80 31.33
CA ALA A 256 -9.15 16.13 31.52
C ALA A 256 -7.71 16.04 32.07
N GLY A 257 -6.78 16.78 31.44
CA GLY A 257 -5.36 16.77 31.82
C GLY A 257 -4.50 15.72 31.13
N ASP A 258 -5.11 14.75 30.43
CA ASP A 258 -4.36 13.78 29.62
C ASP A 258 -3.84 14.38 28.31
N LEU A 259 -2.78 13.79 27.80
CA LEU A 259 -2.37 13.89 26.40
C LEU A 259 -3.01 12.75 25.60
N ILE A 260 -3.28 13.00 24.34
CA ILE A 260 -3.67 11.95 23.38
C ILE A 260 -2.67 11.93 22.23
N LEU A 261 -2.14 10.74 21.95
CA LEU A 261 -1.31 10.46 20.79
C LEU A 261 -2.22 9.95 19.68
N LEU A 262 -2.11 10.55 18.50
CA LEU A 262 -2.85 10.24 17.32
C LEU A 262 -1.84 9.86 16.23
N ASP A 263 -1.74 8.56 15.92
CA ASP A 263 -0.96 8.04 14.79
C ASP A 263 -1.94 7.49 13.76
N VAL A 264 -2.32 8.35 12.83
CA VAL A 264 -3.47 8.15 11.95
C VAL A 264 -3.19 8.76 10.59
N ALA A 265 -3.44 7.99 9.53
CA ALA A 265 -3.29 8.52 8.19
C ALA A 265 -4.26 7.91 7.18
N ALA A 266 -4.56 8.66 6.13
CA ALA A 266 -5.41 8.26 5.01
C ALA A 266 -4.61 7.54 3.93
N GLU A 267 -5.28 6.61 3.25
CA GLU A 267 -4.84 6.04 1.97
C GLU A 267 -5.54 6.78 0.83
N TYR A 268 -4.86 7.04 -0.27
CA TYR A 268 -5.45 7.53 -1.51
C TYR A 268 -4.83 6.83 -2.72
N ALA A 269 -5.66 6.19 -3.54
CA ALA A 269 -5.22 5.52 -4.76
C ALA A 269 -4.08 4.51 -4.54
N ASN A 270 -4.15 3.72 -3.47
CA ASN A 270 -3.13 2.76 -3.04
C ASN A 270 -1.79 3.38 -2.57
N TYR A 271 -1.73 4.71 -2.39
CA TYR A 271 -0.63 5.43 -1.75
C TYR A 271 -1.03 5.85 -0.34
N SER A 272 -0.13 5.67 0.61
CA SER A 272 -0.36 5.94 2.02
C SER A 272 0.34 7.22 2.46
N SER A 273 -0.31 8.01 3.31
CA SER A 273 0.37 8.99 4.16
C SER A 273 0.71 8.36 5.51
N ASP A 274 1.42 9.10 6.34
CA ASP A 274 1.81 8.69 7.69
C ASP A 274 1.96 9.95 8.55
N MET A 275 1.19 10.05 9.65
CA MET A 275 1.21 11.24 10.48
C MET A 275 0.93 10.94 11.96
N THR A 276 1.87 11.32 12.83
CA THR A 276 1.67 11.26 14.28
C THR A 276 1.63 12.68 14.87
N ARG A 277 0.67 12.93 15.76
CA ARG A 277 0.57 14.14 16.59
C ARG A 277 0.15 13.79 18.00
N THR A 278 0.71 14.55 18.98
CA THR A 278 0.29 14.48 20.37
C THR A 278 -0.32 15.81 20.76
N ILE A 279 -1.53 15.79 21.31
CA ILE A 279 -2.27 16.99 21.70
C ILE A 279 -2.82 16.85 23.11
N PRO A 280 -3.07 17.96 23.83
CA PRO A 280 -3.74 17.90 25.14
C PRO A 280 -5.25 17.74 24.96
N VAL A 281 -5.86 16.78 25.65
CA VAL A 281 -7.32 16.53 25.61
C VAL A 281 -8.10 17.79 26.04
N SER A 282 -7.61 18.54 27.00
CA SER A 282 -8.25 19.78 27.47
C SER A 282 -7.93 21.03 26.63
N GLY A 283 -7.31 20.87 25.46
CA GLY A 283 -6.97 21.98 24.55
C GLY A 283 -5.76 22.83 25.00
N ARG A 284 -5.18 22.59 26.16
CA ARG A 284 -4.01 23.31 26.67
C ARG A 284 -3.05 22.36 27.39
N PHE A 285 -1.75 22.52 27.11
CA PHE A 285 -0.69 21.81 27.80
C PHE A 285 -0.49 22.38 29.23
N THR A 286 -0.23 21.52 30.18
CA THR A 286 0.42 21.94 31.43
C THR A 286 1.85 22.38 31.14
N GLU A 287 2.50 23.13 32.08
CA GLU A 287 3.89 23.58 31.89
C GLU A 287 4.85 22.39 31.67
N ARG A 288 4.66 21.28 32.39
CA ARG A 288 5.47 20.07 32.23
C ARG A 288 5.26 19.43 30.89
N GLN A 289 4.02 19.25 30.43
CA GLN A 289 3.68 18.70 29.13
C GLN A 289 4.28 19.57 28.02
N LYS A 290 4.15 20.88 28.12
CA LYS A 290 4.70 21.83 27.14
C LYS A 290 6.22 21.75 27.06
N ALA A 291 6.91 21.64 28.18
CA ALA A 291 8.36 21.50 28.21
C ALA A 291 8.83 20.23 27.50
N VAL A 292 8.19 19.07 27.76
CA VAL A 292 8.49 17.81 27.09
C VAL A 292 8.15 17.88 25.60
N TYR A 293 6.97 18.40 25.25
CA TYR A 293 6.56 18.56 23.85
C TYR A 293 7.56 19.39 23.04
N ASN A 294 7.99 20.53 23.60
CA ASN A 294 8.97 21.41 22.96
C ASN A 294 10.33 20.73 22.78
N ALA A 295 10.77 19.91 23.74
CA ALA A 295 12.00 19.14 23.62
C ALA A 295 11.92 18.13 22.47
N VAL A 296 10.81 17.37 22.37
CA VAL A 296 10.56 16.43 21.26
C VAL A 296 10.46 17.18 19.92
N LEU A 297 9.78 18.33 19.88
CA LEU A 297 9.65 19.14 18.67
C LEU A 297 11.02 19.66 18.19
N ARG A 298 11.90 20.06 19.11
CA ARG A 298 13.29 20.44 18.80
C ARG A 298 14.02 19.29 18.12
N VAL A 299 14.01 18.10 18.74
CA VAL A 299 14.66 16.90 18.18
C VAL A 299 14.11 16.58 16.80
N LYS A 300 12.79 16.58 16.62
CA LYS A 300 12.13 16.33 15.34
C LYS A 300 12.58 17.33 14.26
N ASN A 301 12.67 18.62 14.59
CA ASN A 301 13.08 19.64 13.63
C ASN A 301 14.56 19.51 13.25
N GLU A 302 15.46 19.28 14.21
CA GLU A 302 16.88 19.03 13.97
C GLU A 302 17.08 17.75 13.13
N ALA A 303 16.38 16.66 13.48
CA ALA A 303 16.41 15.41 12.74
C ALA A 303 15.95 15.59 11.26
N THR A 304 14.94 16.42 11.03
CA THR A 304 14.49 16.71 9.66
C THR A 304 15.58 17.41 8.83
N GLN A 305 16.36 18.31 9.43
CA GLN A 305 17.47 18.98 8.74
C GLN A 305 18.64 18.05 8.41
N MET A 306 18.79 16.95 9.13
CA MET A 306 19.83 15.95 8.88
C MET A 306 19.50 15.04 7.69
N LEU A 307 18.24 14.98 7.25
CA LEU A 307 17.80 14.15 6.13
C LEU A 307 18.12 14.81 4.80
N THR A 308 19.38 14.67 4.37
CA THR A 308 19.86 15.18 3.09
C THR A 308 20.32 14.03 2.19
N PRO A 309 20.35 14.23 0.85
CA PRO A 309 20.88 13.21 -0.06
C PRO A 309 22.30 12.78 0.33
N GLY A 310 22.53 11.46 0.39
CA GLY A 310 23.81 10.87 0.79
C GLY A 310 23.93 10.54 2.28
N THR A 311 22.99 10.96 3.12
CA THR A 311 22.96 10.60 4.56
C THR A 311 22.70 9.10 4.72
N LEU A 312 23.59 8.39 5.40
CA LEU A 312 23.40 6.97 5.71
C LEU A 312 22.41 6.80 6.86
N TRP A 313 21.42 5.94 6.68
CA TRP A 313 20.35 5.70 7.64
C TRP A 313 20.86 5.35 9.05
N LYS A 314 21.87 4.48 9.13
CA LYS A 314 22.49 4.12 10.43
C LYS A 314 23.15 5.33 11.10
N GLN A 315 23.86 6.18 10.36
CA GLN A 315 24.49 7.37 10.89
C GLN A 315 23.45 8.40 11.34
N TYR A 316 22.39 8.58 10.55
CA TYR A 316 21.26 9.45 10.92
C TYR A 316 20.70 9.09 12.28
N HIS A 317 20.39 7.82 12.57
CA HIS A 317 19.87 7.39 13.86
C HIS A 317 20.83 7.68 15.02
N VAL A 318 22.14 7.51 14.81
CA VAL A 318 23.14 7.83 15.84
C VAL A 318 23.16 9.33 16.14
N GLU A 319 23.14 10.18 15.12
CA GLU A 319 23.16 11.63 15.30
C GLU A 319 21.88 12.17 15.96
N VAL A 320 20.71 11.66 15.54
CA VAL A 320 19.45 11.99 16.22
C VAL A 320 19.46 11.57 17.70
N GLY A 321 20.01 10.39 18.01
CA GLY A 321 20.19 9.94 19.39
C GLY A 321 21.02 10.90 20.25
N LYS A 322 22.08 11.51 19.69
CA LYS A 322 22.88 12.54 20.40
C LYS A 322 22.07 13.79 20.70
N VAL A 323 21.23 14.25 19.75
CA VAL A 323 20.33 15.39 19.99
C VAL A 323 19.30 15.10 21.09
N MET A 324 18.82 13.85 21.16
CA MET A 324 17.87 13.46 22.21
C MET A 324 18.48 13.49 23.63
N THR A 325 19.77 13.31 23.75
CA THR A 325 20.50 13.25 25.04
C THR A 325 21.11 14.59 25.48
N SER A 326 21.10 15.58 24.57
CA SER A 326 21.57 16.96 24.87
C SER A 326 20.44 17.83 25.37
#